data_3f3f53c6a25f094223abeedbed511cee
#
_entry.id   3f3f53c6a25f094223abeedbed511cee
#
_cell.length_a   1.000
_cell.length_b   1.000
_cell.length_c   1.000
_cell.angle_alpha   90.00
_cell.angle_beta   90.00
_cell.angle_gamma   90.00
#
_symmetry.space_group_name_H-M   'P 1'
#
loop_
_entity.id
_entity.type
_entity.pdbx_description
1 polymer ?
#
loop_
_entity_poly.entity_id
_entity_poly.type
_entity_poly.pdbx_seq_one_letter_code
_entity_poly.pdbx_strand_id
1 'polypeptide(L)'
;MKIYPDTTIVGNAKTFTMIANFFRDMDLDEKKLEVKNGDTLTLGKHELQFLFAPMVHWPEVMLTYDSYEKVLFSADAFGKFGALDVEEDWDDEARRYYIGIVGKYGMQVQNVLKAAQNLDTQMICPLHGPVLKENLSHYIGKYNTWSSYEVESEGVMIAYTSIYGNTKKSVEVLESKLREKGCPEVVVCDLAR
;
A
#
# COMPACT_ATOMS: atom_id res chain seq x y z
N MET A 1 -25.07 -2.43 10.36
CA MET A 1 -26.27 -1.67 10.73
C MET A 1 -27.35 -2.48 11.44
N LYS A 2 -27.46 -3.81 11.23
CA LYS A 2 -28.41 -4.62 12.07
C LYS A 2 -28.05 -4.58 13.57
N ILE A 3 -26.76 -4.51 13.92
CA ILE A 3 -26.27 -4.49 15.31
C ILE A 3 -26.22 -3.06 15.87
N TYR A 4 -25.88 -2.08 15.03
CA TYR A 4 -25.76 -0.67 15.40
C TYR A 4 -26.66 0.16 14.49
N PRO A 5 -27.96 0.27 14.78
CA PRO A 5 -28.94 0.92 13.92
C PRO A 5 -28.72 2.44 13.79
N ASP A 6 -28.09 3.07 14.77
CA ASP A 6 -27.88 4.51 14.81
C ASP A 6 -26.50 4.96 14.27
N THR A 7 -25.74 4.01 13.68
CA THR A 7 -24.42 4.30 13.11
C THR A 7 -24.55 5.12 11.82
N THR A 8 -23.79 6.21 11.74
CA THR A 8 -23.58 6.97 10.51
C THR A 8 -22.31 6.46 9.80
N ILE A 9 -22.41 6.22 8.49
CA ILE A 9 -21.26 5.87 7.65
C ILE A 9 -20.69 7.16 7.08
N VAL A 10 -19.39 7.38 7.30
CA VAL A 10 -18.65 8.50 6.74
C VAL A 10 -17.86 8.01 5.53
N GLY A 11 -17.97 8.69 4.40
CA GLY A 11 -17.26 8.29 3.18
C GLY A 11 -17.34 9.36 2.10
N ASN A 12 -16.65 9.16 1.00
CA ASN A 12 -16.79 10.03 -0.17
C ASN A 12 -17.93 9.56 -1.09
N ALA A 13 -18.30 10.37 -2.10
CA ALA A 13 -19.37 10.04 -3.05
C ALA A 13 -19.19 8.67 -3.71
N LYS A 14 -17.93 8.28 -4.00
CA LYS A 14 -17.61 6.98 -4.61
C LYS A 14 -17.85 5.84 -3.63
N THR A 15 -17.53 6.01 -2.33
CA THR A 15 -17.84 5.04 -1.28
C THR A 15 -19.32 4.68 -1.29
N PHE A 16 -20.21 5.66 -1.32
CA PHE A 16 -21.66 5.42 -1.32
C PHE A 16 -22.14 4.79 -2.62
N THR A 17 -21.55 5.15 -3.76
CA THR A 17 -21.80 4.46 -5.04
C THR A 17 -21.43 2.98 -4.96
N MET A 18 -20.28 2.65 -4.39
CA MET A 18 -19.82 1.26 -4.23
C MET A 18 -20.73 0.49 -3.26
N ILE A 19 -21.08 1.08 -2.12
CA ILE A 19 -21.99 0.46 -1.16
C ILE A 19 -23.32 0.11 -1.83
N ALA A 20 -23.90 1.05 -2.59
CA ALA A 20 -25.17 0.83 -3.30
C ALA A 20 -25.08 -0.30 -4.35
N ASN A 21 -23.92 -0.48 -4.99
CA ASN A 21 -23.70 -1.57 -5.93
C ASN A 21 -23.60 -2.94 -5.26
N PHE A 22 -22.91 -3.01 -4.10
CA PHE A 22 -22.71 -4.27 -3.38
C PHE A 22 -23.87 -4.65 -2.47
N PHE A 23 -24.55 -3.67 -1.90
CA PHE A 23 -25.62 -3.85 -0.89
C PHE A 23 -26.91 -3.17 -1.36
N ARG A 24 -27.53 -3.72 -2.40
CA ARG A 24 -28.69 -3.12 -3.10
C ARG A 24 -29.92 -2.85 -2.23
N ASP A 25 -30.06 -3.65 -1.14
CA ASP A 25 -31.21 -3.55 -0.21
C ASP A 25 -30.89 -2.64 1.00
N MET A 26 -29.74 -1.97 1.00
CA MET A 26 -29.34 -1.10 2.10
C MET A 26 -29.73 0.35 1.80
N ASP A 27 -30.70 0.86 2.52
CA ASP A 27 -31.03 2.29 2.53
C ASP A 27 -30.09 3.03 3.48
N LEU A 28 -29.33 3.98 2.93
CA LEU A 28 -28.36 4.78 3.67
C LEU A 28 -28.70 6.27 3.69
N ASP A 29 -29.82 6.70 3.14
CA ASP A 29 -30.06 8.13 2.88
C ASP A 29 -30.00 8.99 4.16
N GLU A 30 -30.50 8.48 5.28
CA GLU A 30 -30.41 9.16 6.58
C GLU A 30 -29.17 8.79 7.41
N LYS A 31 -28.31 7.86 6.93
CA LYS A 31 -27.19 7.27 7.69
C LYS A 31 -25.84 7.44 7.01
N LYS A 32 -25.74 8.39 6.09
CA LYS A 32 -24.51 8.72 5.38
C LYS A 32 -24.06 10.15 5.68
N LEU A 33 -22.76 10.30 5.88
CA LEU A 33 -22.09 11.59 5.89
C LEU A 33 -21.06 11.59 4.75
N GLU A 34 -21.40 12.31 3.68
CA GLU A 34 -20.48 12.47 2.57
C GLU A 34 -19.44 13.56 2.90
N VAL A 35 -18.16 13.22 2.74
CA VAL A 35 -17.02 14.12 2.96
C VAL A 35 -16.23 14.32 1.67
N LYS A 36 -15.50 15.44 1.61
CA LYS A 36 -14.59 15.80 0.54
C LYS A 36 -13.14 15.62 0.98
N ASN A 37 -12.23 15.65 0.00
CA ASN A 37 -10.80 15.61 0.30
C ASN A 37 -10.38 16.81 1.13
N GLY A 38 -9.75 16.55 2.27
CA GLY A 38 -9.31 17.57 3.22
C GLY A 38 -10.36 18.00 4.24
N ASP A 39 -11.60 17.54 4.14
CA ASP A 39 -12.62 17.81 5.17
C ASP A 39 -12.19 17.24 6.52
N THR A 40 -12.72 17.83 7.58
CA THR A 40 -12.52 17.36 8.96
C THR A 40 -13.84 17.02 9.63
N LEU A 41 -13.79 16.10 10.58
CA LEU A 41 -14.91 15.70 11.45
C LEU A 41 -14.45 15.69 12.91
N THR A 42 -15.12 16.51 13.73
CA THR A 42 -14.83 16.53 15.16
C THR A 42 -15.67 15.49 15.90
N LEU A 43 -15.02 14.65 16.69
CA LEU A 43 -15.61 13.64 17.56
C LEU A 43 -15.10 13.84 18.99
N GLY A 44 -15.67 14.82 19.68
CA GLY A 44 -15.21 15.22 21.01
C GLY A 44 -13.81 15.82 20.97
N LYS A 45 -12.81 15.13 21.56
CA LYS A 45 -11.41 15.59 21.54
C LYS A 45 -10.66 15.19 20.25
N HIS A 46 -11.19 14.26 19.49
CA HIS A 46 -10.61 13.79 18.23
C HIS A 46 -11.06 14.69 17.09
N GLU A 47 -10.14 15.03 16.21
CA GLU A 47 -10.43 15.67 14.93
C GLU A 47 -9.86 14.78 13.83
N LEU A 48 -10.76 14.25 13.04
CA LEU A 48 -10.44 13.36 11.92
C LEU A 48 -10.34 14.16 10.63
N GLN A 49 -9.23 14.07 9.93
CA GLN A 49 -9.04 14.64 8.60
C GLN A 49 -9.06 13.54 7.54
N PHE A 50 -9.76 13.78 6.44
CA PHE A 50 -9.91 12.81 5.35
C PHE A 50 -9.03 13.17 4.15
N LEU A 51 -8.15 12.22 3.75
CA LEU A 51 -7.28 12.35 2.59
C LEU A 51 -7.67 11.31 1.55
N PHE A 52 -8.10 11.78 0.38
CA PHE A 52 -8.49 10.85 -0.68
C PHE A 52 -7.27 10.23 -1.34
N ALA A 53 -7.33 8.93 -1.52
CA ALA A 53 -6.29 8.10 -2.10
C ALA A 53 -6.85 7.21 -3.23
N PRO A 54 -7.51 7.79 -4.24
CA PRO A 54 -8.17 7.01 -5.28
C PRO A 54 -7.18 6.09 -5.98
N MET A 55 -7.58 4.84 -6.19
CA MET A 55 -6.77 3.76 -6.78
C MET A 55 -5.56 3.30 -5.93
N VAL A 56 -5.55 3.61 -4.64
CA VAL A 56 -4.58 3.01 -3.68
C VAL A 56 -5.33 2.06 -2.72
N HIS A 57 -5.89 0.88 -3.12
CA HIS A 57 -5.86 0.51 -4.55
C HIS A 57 -7.27 0.53 -5.20
N TRP A 58 -8.33 0.82 -4.47
CA TRP A 58 -9.71 0.95 -4.96
C TRP A 58 -10.04 2.43 -5.26
N PRO A 59 -11.04 2.69 -6.14
CA PRO A 59 -11.34 4.06 -6.57
C PRO A 59 -11.90 4.97 -5.47
N GLU A 60 -12.47 4.42 -4.41
CA GLU A 60 -13.07 5.15 -3.28
C GLU A 60 -12.14 5.29 -2.06
N VAL A 61 -10.92 4.79 -2.14
CA VAL A 61 -10.01 4.77 -0.98
C VAL A 61 -9.80 6.16 -0.41
N MET A 62 -9.90 6.22 0.90
CA MET A 62 -9.73 7.41 1.72
C MET A 62 -8.95 7.05 2.97
N LEU A 63 -7.87 7.77 3.24
CA LEU A 63 -7.14 7.70 4.49
C LEU A 63 -7.81 8.62 5.51
N THR A 64 -7.71 8.27 6.78
CA THR A 64 -8.21 9.09 7.88
C THR A 64 -7.08 9.38 8.85
N TYR A 65 -6.82 10.65 9.13
CA TYR A 65 -5.84 11.08 10.11
C TYR A 65 -6.53 11.64 11.35
N ASP A 66 -6.24 11.06 12.51
CA ASP A 66 -6.65 11.60 13.82
C ASP A 66 -5.55 12.53 14.34
N SER A 67 -5.81 13.81 14.37
CA SER A 67 -4.84 14.82 14.80
C SER A 67 -4.57 14.80 16.31
N TYR A 68 -5.51 14.32 17.12
CA TYR A 68 -5.34 14.20 18.55
C TYR A 68 -4.39 13.07 18.96
N GLU A 69 -4.60 11.88 18.42
CA GLU A 69 -3.76 10.69 18.69
C GLU A 69 -2.56 10.60 17.71
N LYS A 70 -2.52 11.46 16.67
CA LYS A 70 -1.50 11.46 15.60
C LYS A 70 -1.43 10.12 14.86
N VAL A 71 -2.57 9.52 14.63
CA VAL A 71 -2.74 8.21 13.99
C VAL A 71 -3.22 8.38 12.56
N LEU A 72 -2.52 7.75 11.62
CA LEU A 72 -2.95 7.62 10.24
C LEU A 72 -3.55 6.24 10.01
N PHE A 73 -4.86 6.18 9.79
CA PHE A 73 -5.54 5.00 9.26
C PHE A 73 -5.36 4.99 7.75
N SER A 74 -4.48 4.15 7.27
CA SER A 74 -3.92 4.24 5.91
C SER A 74 -4.61 3.37 4.88
N ALA A 75 -5.77 2.78 5.21
CA ALA A 75 -6.42 1.78 4.38
C ALA A 75 -5.42 0.65 4.03
N ASP A 76 -5.27 0.30 2.75
CA ASP A 76 -4.33 -0.73 2.31
C ASP A 76 -2.87 -0.25 2.21
N ALA A 77 -2.65 1.06 2.22
CA ALA A 77 -1.29 1.59 2.17
C ALA A 77 -0.50 1.18 3.43
N PHE A 78 0.78 0.85 3.24
CA PHE A 78 1.70 0.33 4.25
C PHE A 78 1.33 -1.06 4.79
N GLY A 79 0.38 -1.76 4.15
CA GLY A 79 0.06 -3.14 4.46
C GLY A 79 1.13 -4.14 4.02
N LYS A 80 1.07 -5.33 4.59
CA LYS A 80 1.88 -6.47 4.18
C LYS A 80 1.07 -7.76 4.17
N PHE A 81 1.54 -8.76 3.45
CA PHE A 81 1.03 -10.13 3.59
C PHE A 81 1.53 -10.79 4.89
N GLY A 82 0.99 -11.97 5.18
CA GLY A 82 1.39 -12.78 6.32
C GLY A 82 0.50 -12.60 7.55
N ALA A 83 0.61 -13.54 8.47
CA ALA A 83 -0.11 -13.55 9.73
C ALA A 83 0.63 -12.70 10.78
N LEU A 84 -0.12 -12.14 11.75
CA LEU A 84 0.47 -11.25 12.77
C LEU A 84 1.24 -12.00 13.85
N ASP A 85 1.07 -13.31 13.95
CA ASP A 85 1.72 -14.21 14.90
C ASP A 85 2.97 -14.92 14.33
N VAL A 86 3.37 -14.56 13.11
CA VAL A 86 4.58 -15.04 12.46
C VAL A 86 5.61 -13.91 12.42
N GLU A 87 6.80 -14.18 12.96
CA GLU A 87 7.93 -13.24 12.86
C GLU A 87 8.55 -13.35 11.47
N GLU A 88 8.43 -12.30 10.69
CA GLU A 88 8.95 -12.19 9.32
C GLU A 88 9.33 -10.75 9.00
N ASP A 89 10.22 -10.56 8.03
CA ASP A 89 10.64 -9.25 7.60
C ASP A 89 9.47 -8.49 6.95
N TRP A 90 9.25 -7.25 7.43
CA TRP A 90 8.21 -6.38 6.88
C TRP A 90 8.50 -6.03 5.42
N ASP A 91 9.75 -5.73 5.07
CA ASP A 91 10.14 -5.22 3.76
C ASP A 91 9.78 -6.20 2.64
N ASP A 92 10.04 -7.49 2.80
CA ASP A 92 9.80 -8.49 1.77
C ASP A 92 8.31 -8.70 1.52
N GLU A 93 7.54 -8.86 2.58
CA GLU A 93 6.11 -9.12 2.47
C GLU A 93 5.31 -7.86 2.10
N ALA A 94 5.76 -6.68 2.53
CA ALA A 94 5.18 -5.40 2.13
C ALA A 94 5.52 -5.06 0.67
N ARG A 95 6.74 -5.35 0.21
CA ARG A 95 7.12 -5.18 -1.21
C ARG A 95 6.27 -6.08 -2.11
N ARG A 96 6.09 -7.35 -1.72
CA ARG A 96 5.25 -8.31 -2.43
C ARG A 96 3.79 -7.84 -2.49
N TYR A 97 3.27 -7.35 -1.36
CA TYR A 97 1.94 -6.75 -1.26
C TYR A 97 1.81 -5.52 -2.16
N TYR A 98 2.75 -4.58 -2.05
CA TYR A 98 2.77 -3.34 -2.83
C TYR A 98 2.80 -3.63 -4.34
N ILE A 99 3.76 -4.43 -4.81
CA ILE A 99 3.92 -4.73 -6.24
C ILE A 99 2.69 -5.46 -6.79
N GLY A 100 2.15 -6.42 -6.07
CA GLY A 100 1.01 -7.22 -6.50
C GLY A 100 -0.31 -6.46 -6.57
N ILE A 101 -0.50 -5.45 -5.71
CA ILE A 101 -1.79 -4.79 -5.52
C ILE A 101 -1.77 -3.32 -5.97
N VAL A 102 -0.78 -2.56 -5.55
CA VAL A 102 -0.71 -1.10 -5.70
C VAL A 102 0.29 -0.64 -6.77
N GLY A 103 1.29 -1.47 -7.11
CA GLY A 103 2.48 -1.06 -7.88
C GLY A 103 2.22 -0.35 -9.20
N LYS A 104 1.13 -0.65 -9.90
CA LYS A 104 0.73 0.05 -11.14
C LYS A 104 0.21 1.48 -10.91
N TYR A 105 -0.05 1.86 -9.66
CA TYR A 105 -0.60 3.15 -9.27
C TYR A 105 0.43 4.04 -8.55
N GLY A 106 1.71 3.94 -8.91
CA GLY A 106 2.79 4.68 -8.26
C GLY A 106 2.55 6.18 -8.18
N MET A 107 2.04 6.82 -9.24
CA MET A 107 1.71 8.25 -9.22
C MET A 107 0.65 8.60 -8.16
N GLN A 108 -0.37 7.76 -7.99
CA GLN A 108 -1.41 7.96 -6.98
C GLN A 108 -0.83 7.83 -5.58
N VAL A 109 0.06 6.87 -5.36
CA VAL A 109 0.79 6.73 -4.08
C VAL A 109 1.66 7.95 -3.80
N GLN A 110 2.40 8.45 -4.79
CA GLN A 110 3.20 9.68 -4.65
C GLN A 110 2.34 10.89 -4.24
N ASN A 111 1.15 11.02 -4.82
CA ASN A 111 0.20 12.09 -4.44
C ASN A 111 -0.26 11.94 -2.99
N VAL A 112 -0.52 10.73 -2.52
CA VAL A 112 -0.89 10.44 -1.12
C VAL A 112 0.27 10.77 -0.17
N LEU A 113 1.49 10.31 -0.48
CA LEU A 113 2.68 10.61 0.32
C LEU A 113 2.90 12.12 0.43
N LYS A 114 2.74 12.85 -0.66
CA LYS A 114 2.85 14.32 -0.69
C LYS A 114 1.74 15.00 0.14
N ALA A 115 0.52 14.50 0.09
CA ALA A 115 -0.58 15.04 0.90
C ALA A 115 -0.38 14.78 2.39
N ALA A 116 0.19 13.63 2.76
CA ALA A 116 0.42 13.24 4.14
C ALA A 116 1.74 13.78 4.74
N GLN A 117 2.63 14.36 3.94
CA GLN A 117 3.98 14.76 4.38
C GLN A 117 4.00 15.80 5.53
N ASN A 118 2.94 16.61 5.64
CA ASN A 118 2.84 17.64 6.68
C ASN A 118 2.05 17.18 7.91
N LEU A 119 1.57 15.95 7.94
CA LEU A 119 0.90 15.38 9.10
C LEU A 119 1.94 14.96 10.14
N ASP A 120 1.72 15.31 11.38
CA ASP A 120 2.55 14.86 12.51
C ASP A 120 2.16 13.41 12.90
N THR A 121 2.39 12.48 11.98
CA THR A 121 2.01 11.07 12.15
C THR A 121 2.99 10.36 13.08
N GLN A 122 2.49 9.76 14.15
CA GLN A 122 3.28 8.95 15.10
C GLN A 122 2.90 7.46 15.05
N MET A 123 1.82 7.12 14.36
CA MET A 123 1.36 5.75 14.20
C MET A 123 0.66 5.59 12.86
N ILE A 124 0.93 4.49 12.17
CA ILE A 124 0.20 4.10 10.95
C ILE A 124 -0.53 2.80 11.23
N CYS A 125 -1.84 2.79 10.94
CA CYS A 125 -2.72 1.65 11.11
C CYS A 125 -3.23 1.20 9.73
N PRO A 126 -2.53 0.26 9.06
CA PRO A 126 -3.00 -0.32 7.81
C PRO A 126 -4.13 -1.34 8.06
N LEU A 127 -4.93 -1.63 7.04
CA LEU A 127 -5.97 -2.68 7.10
C LEU A 127 -5.38 -4.10 7.10
N HIS A 128 -4.16 -4.27 6.58
CA HIS A 128 -3.43 -5.54 6.51
C HIS A 128 -2.05 -5.40 7.15
N GLY A 129 -1.65 -6.38 7.96
CA GLY A 129 -0.36 -6.36 8.64
C GLY A 129 -0.38 -5.65 10.01
N PRO A 130 0.78 -5.39 10.60
CA PRO A 130 0.91 -4.83 11.93
C PRO A 130 0.66 -3.31 11.97
N VAL A 131 0.33 -2.82 13.16
CA VAL A 131 0.37 -1.39 13.45
C VAL A 131 1.83 -0.93 13.50
N LEU A 132 2.16 0.13 12.76
CA LEU A 132 3.50 0.69 12.67
C LEU A 132 3.62 1.90 13.61
N LYS A 133 4.55 1.83 14.57
CA LYS A 133 4.73 2.86 15.62
C LYS A 133 6.15 3.42 15.67
N GLU A 134 7.12 2.64 15.22
CA GLU A 134 8.54 2.99 15.30
C GLU A 134 9.11 3.10 13.90
N ASN A 135 10.13 3.93 13.72
CA ASN A 135 10.85 4.08 12.46
C ASN A 135 9.94 4.31 11.23
N LEU A 136 8.90 5.15 11.37
CA LEU A 136 7.93 5.40 10.29
C LEU A 136 8.59 5.91 9.01
N SER A 137 9.73 6.61 9.12
CA SER A 137 10.52 7.09 7.99
C SER A 137 11.01 5.94 7.08
N HIS A 138 11.29 4.76 7.64
CA HIS A 138 11.66 3.57 6.87
C HIS A 138 10.51 3.12 5.96
N TYR A 139 9.33 2.93 6.50
CA TYR A 139 8.15 2.49 5.75
C TYR A 139 7.73 3.50 4.68
N ILE A 140 7.74 4.79 5.04
CA ILE A 140 7.43 5.88 4.11
C ILE A 140 8.50 5.95 3.00
N GLY A 141 9.77 5.78 3.35
CA GLY A 141 10.89 5.74 2.41
C GLY A 141 10.77 4.59 1.41
N LYS A 142 10.41 3.37 1.86
CA LYS A 142 10.16 2.22 0.98
C LYS A 142 9.01 2.49 0.01
N TYR A 143 7.89 2.99 0.51
CA TYR A 143 6.76 3.36 -0.34
C TYR A 143 7.11 4.45 -1.35
N ASN A 144 7.96 5.43 -0.97
CA ASN A 144 8.45 6.45 -1.89
C ASN A 144 9.29 5.82 -3.01
N THR A 145 10.28 4.97 -2.67
CA THR A 145 11.14 4.28 -3.64
C THR A 145 10.31 3.43 -4.61
N TRP A 146 9.40 2.60 -4.08
CA TRP A 146 8.59 1.72 -4.92
C TRP A 146 7.63 2.50 -5.83
N SER A 147 7.03 3.59 -5.35
CA SER A 147 6.05 4.36 -6.09
C SER A 147 6.64 5.36 -7.09
N SER A 148 7.90 5.75 -6.91
CA SER A 148 8.68 6.51 -7.90
C SER A 148 9.33 5.61 -8.96
N TYR A 149 9.20 4.28 -8.82
CA TYR A 149 9.87 3.29 -9.67
C TYR A 149 11.40 3.37 -9.62
N GLU A 150 11.93 3.85 -8.50
CA GLU A 150 13.35 3.80 -8.23
C GLU A 150 13.77 2.38 -7.80
N VAL A 151 15.03 2.05 -8.00
CA VAL A 151 15.58 0.76 -7.58
C VAL A 151 15.96 0.78 -6.10
N GLU A 152 15.71 -0.30 -5.39
CA GLU A 152 16.15 -0.46 -4.00
C GLU A 152 17.61 -0.90 -3.88
N SER A 153 18.09 -1.63 -4.89
CA SER A 153 19.47 -2.12 -4.97
C SER A 153 19.96 -2.08 -6.42
N GLU A 154 21.27 -1.87 -6.58
CA GLU A 154 21.90 -1.94 -7.90
C GLU A 154 22.22 -3.38 -8.24
N GLY A 155 21.69 -3.88 -9.35
CA GLY A 155 21.92 -5.25 -9.79
C GLY A 155 21.13 -5.62 -11.03
N VAL A 156 21.28 -6.88 -11.45
CA VAL A 156 20.55 -7.49 -12.57
C VAL A 156 19.90 -8.78 -12.13
N MET A 157 18.59 -8.90 -12.33
CA MET A 157 17.89 -10.16 -12.19
C MET A 157 17.70 -10.82 -13.56
N ILE A 158 18.10 -12.07 -13.69
CA ILE A 158 17.90 -12.89 -14.89
C ILE A 158 16.87 -13.97 -14.56
N ALA A 159 15.61 -13.73 -14.95
CA ALA A 159 14.57 -14.75 -14.85
C ALA A 159 14.50 -15.54 -16.16
N TYR A 160 14.57 -16.87 -16.09
CA TYR A 160 14.56 -17.72 -17.28
C TYR A 160 13.82 -19.03 -17.05
N THR A 161 13.50 -19.70 -18.16
CA THR A 161 13.13 -21.11 -18.19
C THR A 161 13.97 -21.84 -19.26
N SER A 162 14.26 -23.12 -19.06
CA SER A 162 15.03 -23.89 -20.03
C SER A 162 14.62 -25.36 -20.07
N ILE A 163 14.01 -25.80 -21.15
CA ILE A 163 13.58 -27.18 -21.33
C ILE A 163 14.76 -28.11 -21.69
N TYR A 164 15.56 -27.68 -22.67
CA TYR A 164 16.70 -28.49 -23.20
C TYR A 164 18.06 -28.01 -22.75
N GLY A 165 18.14 -27.07 -21.79
CA GLY A 165 19.40 -26.57 -21.24
C GLY A 165 20.10 -25.48 -22.07
N ASN A 166 19.66 -25.17 -23.27
CA ASN A 166 20.32 -24.15 -24.12
C ASN A 166 20.20 -22.76 -23.58
N THR A 167 19.00 -22.33 -23.14
CA THR A 167 18.76 -21.04 -22.47
C THR A 167 19.57 -20.96 -21.20
N LYS A 168 19.65 -22.02 -20.38
CA LYS A 168 20.46 -22.06 -19.18
C LYS A 168 21.92 -21.77 -19.47
N LYS A 169 22.53 -22.41 -20.49
CA LYS A 169 23.92 -22.12 -20.89
C LYS A 169 24.12 -20.68 -21.33
N SER A 170 23.15 -20.09 -22.02
CA SER A 170 23.22 -18.65 -22.39
C SER A 170 23.16 -17.75 -21.18
N VAL A 171 22.34 -18.09 -20.20
CA VAL A 171 22.23 -17.36 -18.92
C VAL A 171 23.55 -17.43 -18.12
N GLU A 172 24.18 -18.60 -18.04
CA GLU A 172 25.49 -18.78 -17.39
C GLU A 172 26.57 -17.88 -18.01
N VAL A 173 26.58 -17.76 -19.37
CA VAL A 173 27.48 -16.86 -20.08
C VAL A 173 27.16 -15.39 -19.79
N LEU A 174 25.87 -15.03 -19.76
CA LEU A 174 25.44 -13.66 -19.48
C LEU A 174 25.81 -13.27 -18.04
N GLU A 175 25.54 -14.13 -17.07
CA GLU A 175 25.89 -13.93 -15.65
C GLU A 175 27.41 -13.67 -15.51
N SER A 176 28.24 -14.54 -16.11
CA SER A 176 29.70 -14.38 -16.06
C SER A 176 30.13 -13.01 -16.62
N LYS A 177 29.59 -12.63 -17.77
CA LYS A 177 29.90 -11.33 -18.41
C LYS A 177 29.44 -10.13 -17.57
N LEU A 178 28.28 -10.22 -16.90
CA LEU A 178 27.82 -9.15 -16.02
C LEU A 178 28.74 -8.98 -14.82
N ARG A 179 29.14 -10.09 -14.19
CA ARG A 179 30.09 -10.09 -13.07
C ARG A 179 31.48 -9.56 -13.48
N GLU A 180 32.00 -9.99 -14.64
CA GLU A 180 33.24 -9.51 -15.21
C GLU A 180 33.24 -8.00 -15.50
N LYS A 181 32.07 -7.45 -15.83
CA LYS A 181 31.86 -5.99 -16.05
C LYS A 181 31.62 -5.20 -14.75
N GLY A 182 31.69 -5.87 -13.59
CA GLY A 182 31.55 -5.21 -12.29
C GLY A 182 30.09 -4.96 -11.88
N CYS A 183 29.12 -5.74 -12.41
CA CYS A 183 27.75 -5.65 -11.91
C CYS A 183 27.76 -6.04 -10.42
N PRO A 184 27.26 -5.16 -9.51
CA PRO A 184 27.37 -5.36 -8.07
C PRO A 184 26.62 -6.61 -7.58
N GLU A 185 25.47 -6.89 -8.19
CA GLU A 185 24.67 -8.06 -7.88
C GLU A 185 24.08 -8.69 -9.14
N VAL A 186 24.16 -10.00 -9.28
CA VAL A 186 23.49 -10.76 -10.35
C VAL A 186 22.72 -11.90 -9.71
N VAL A 187 21.38 -11.82 -9.78
CA VAL A 187 20.45 -12.84 -9.31
C VAL A 187 19.95 -13.66 -10.50
N VAL A 188 20.09 -14.98 -10.44
CA VAL A 188 19.64 -15.89 -11.50
C VAL A 188 18.50 -16.75 -10.96
N CYS A 189 17.32 -16.66 -11.60
CA CYS A 189 16.12 -17.36 -11.19
C CYS A 189 15.59 -18.27 -12.30
N ASP A 190 15.57 -19.58 -12.04
CA ASP A 190 14.92 -20.56 -12.92
C ASP A 190 13.44 -20.68 -12.55
N LEU A 191 12.55 -20.14 -13.41
CA LEU A 191 11.11 -20.10 -13.18
C LEU A 191 10.42 -21.46 -13.38
N ALA A 192 11.14 -22.50 -13.81
CA ALA A 192 10.63 -23.87 -14.00
C ALA A 192 10.80 -24.75 -12.74
N ARG A 193 11.32 -24.21 -11.63
CA ARG A 193 11.59 -24.94 -10.39
C ARG A 193 10.80 -24.42 -9.23
#